data_2888c56d2a7779667a68977705a64277
#
_entry.id   2888c56d2a7779667a68977705a64277
#
_cell.length_a   1.000
_cell.length_b   1.000
_cell.length_c   1.000
_cell.angle_alpha   90.00
_cell.angle_beta   90.00
_cell.angle_gamma   90.00
#
_symmetry.space_group_name_H-M   'P 1'
#
loop_
_entity.id
_entity.type
_entity.pdbx_description
1 polymer ?
#
loop_
_entity_poly.entity_id
_entity_poly.type
_entity_poly.pdbx_seq_one_letter_code
_entity_poly.pdbx_strand_id
1 'polypeptide(L)'
;MLLLNDSYKLKPYKFLKMKSYFEILRDKKWKRKNLEKINLFSTILINRNFNKMEEENKTNPGILINESFSNEDLSFFEKLEKKEFESSELLSLKIEAEDINNDTEINELLGYDLISKNLAYKLPYQIDGALEILRDLNGSALLADEVGLGKTITSALVVKECLVRGFAKRVLILTPPSLVDQWVQEMKEKFELDFKIIEKEEDWENATLAIASIDRVKILNRETGRFRHQGAFDISWDILMIDEAHKLKERNTIRWKFVDKLQKKRFLLLTATPFQNDLLELYNLLHLLKKGHLGTMKEFRKNFLNGGNKRYPLNPIELKAKLSEVMVRRKRSETGITYKKRVPKVISVTQTPQEKKIYEKITELLKEQYFRASGSEINGRLIVFALLPKVTSSVKSAIESL
;
A
#
# COMPACT_ATOMS: atom_id res chain seq x y z
N MET A 1 -6.16 -20.03 -45.87
CA MET A 1 -7.21 -19.40 -45.09
C MET A 1 -7.22 -20.09 -43.72
N LEU A 2 -6.37 -19.65 -42.81
CA LEU A 2 -6.22 -20.18 -41.46
C LEU A 2 -6.27 -19.00 -40.53
N LEU A 3 -7.21 -19.05 -39.57
CA LEU A 3 -7.48 -18.07 -38.55
C LEU A 3 -6.25 -17.88 -37.67
N LEU A 4 -5.60 -16.73 -37.82
CA LEU A 4 -4.57 -16.26 -36.88
C LEU A 4 -5.28 -15.74 -35.63
N ASN A 5 -5.00 -16.37 -34.53
CA ASN A 5 -5.40 -15.96 -33.20
C ASN A 5 -4.88 -14.56 -32.91
N ASP A 6 -5.75 -13.64 -32.51
CA ASP A 6 -5.51 -12.21 -32.25
C ASP A 6 -4.58 -11.90 -31.07
N SER A 7 -3.87 -12.90 -30.52
CA SER A 7 -3.09 -12.78 -29.28
C SER A 7 -1.68 -12.21 -29.42
N TYR A 8 -1.19 -11.90 -30.62
CA TYR A 8 0.17 -11.37 -30.84
C TYR A 8 0.24 -10.02 -31.55
N LYS A 9 -0.84 -9.27 -31.64
CA LYS A 9 -0.76 -7.87 -32.08
C LYS A 9 -0.17 -7.02 -30.96
N LEU A 10 1.13 -6.73 -31.03
CA LEU A 10 1.75 -5.62 -30.31
C LEU A 10 0.92 -4.36 -30.60
N LYS A 11 0.28 -3.81 -29.57
CA LYS A 11 -0.60 -2.64 -29.73
C LYS A 11 0.21 -1.49 -30.35
N PRO A 12 -0.32 -0.76 -31.35
CA PRO A 12 0.34 0.41 -31.98
C PRO A 12 0.82 1.47 -30.98
N TYR A 13 0.31 1.45 -29.79
CA TYR A 13 0.65 2.34 -28.69
C TYR A 13 2.11 2.21 -28.17
N LYS A 14 2.74 1.02 -28.26
CA LYS A 14 4.17 0.85 -27.90
C LYS A 14 5.09 1.51 -28.93
N PHE A 15 4.72 1.50 -30.21
CA PHE A 15 5.47 2.12 -31.28
C PHE A 15 5.40 3.66 -31.25
N LEU A 16 4.24 4.22 -30.96
CA LEU A 16 4.06 5.67 -30.81
C LEU A 16 4.85 6.26 -29.63
N LYS A 17 4.99 5.50 -28.53
CA LYS A 17 5.82 5.91 -27.39
C LYS A 17 7.33 5.93 -27.74
N MET A 18 7.82 4.98 -28.53
CA MET A 18 9.21 5.00 -29.02
C MET A 18 9.48 6.21 -29.95
N LYS A 19 8.55 6.58 -30.81
CA LYS A 19 8.69 7.74 -31.71
C LYS A 19 8.80 9.07 -30.95
N SER A 20 7.99 9.26 -29.91
CA SER A 20 8.07 10.43 -29.01
C SER A 20 9.40 10.49 -28.24
N TYR A 21 9.98 9.36 -27.90
CA TYR A 21 11.28 9.28 -27.24
C TYR A 21 12.44 9.68 -28.16
N PHE A 22 12.38 9.31 -29.45
CA PHE A 22 13.38 9.73 -30.43
C PHE A 22 13.37 11.24 -30.68
N GLU A 23 12.23 11.90 -30.63
CA GLU A 23 12.12 13.36 -30.76
C GLU A 23 12.77 14.08 -29.57
N ILE A 24 12.66 13.51 -28.34
CA ILE A 24 13.30 14.05 -27.12
C ILE A 24 14.82 13.87 -27.16
N LEU A 25 15.31 12.76 -27.73
CA LEU A 25 16.74 12.45 -27.87
C LEU A 25 17.46 13.35 -28.87
N ARG A 26 16.72 13.98 -29.79
CA ARG A 26 17.29 14.81 -30.88
C ARG A 26 17.79 16.17 -30.41
N ASP A 27 17.46 16.62 -29.22
CA ASP A 27 17.58 18.04 -28.85
C ASP A 27 18.64 18.43 -27.81
N LYS A 28 19.60 17.59 -27.40
CA LYS A 28 20.65 18.05 -26.44
C LYS A 28 22.04 17.43 -26.63
N LYS A 29 23.05 18.30 -26.65
CA LYS A 29 24.49 18.02 -26.62
C LYS A 29 24.90 17.29 -25.33
N TRP A 30 25.44 16.07 -25.46
CA TRP A 30 25.98 15.30 -24.34
C TRP A 30 27.44 14.90 -24.55
N LYS A 31 28.21 14.85 -23.46
CA LYS A 31 29.64 14.55 -23.46
C LYS A 31 29.92 13.05 -23.32
N ARG A 32 30.88 12.55 -24.12
CA ARG A 32 31.41 11.17 -24.10
C ARG A 32 32.14 10.86 -22.81
N LYS A 33 31.63 10.02 -21.94
CA LYS A 33 32.41 9.53 -20.78
C LYS A 33 32.05 8.14 -20.21
N ASN A 34 31.39 7.24 -20.88
CA ASN A 34 31.19 5.86 -20.36
C ASN A 34 30.84 4.82 -21.46
N LEU A 35 31.52 4.84 -22.59
CA LEU A 35 31.25 3.95 -23.73
C LEU A 35 31.48 2.45 -23.45
N GLU A 36 32.39 2.08 -22.53
CA GLU A 36 32.73 0.67 -22.30
C GLU A 36 31.64 -0.13 -21.57
N LYS A 37 30.92 0.50 -20.65
CA LYS A 37 29.81 -0.18 -19.93
C LYS A 37 28.57 -0.41 -20.78
N ILE A 38 28.32 0.48 -21.76
CA ILE A 38 27.19 0.39 -22.69
C ILE A 38 27.41 -0.75 -23.69
N ASN A 39 28.64 -0.95 -24.14
CA ASN A 39 28.98 -2.04 -25.08
C ASN A 39 28.75 -3.42 -24.48
N LEU A 40 28.97 -3.61 -23.17
CA LEU A 40 28.73 -4.90 -22.51
C LEU A 40 27.24 -5.22 -22.39
N PHE A 41 26.42 -4.23 -22.10
CA PHE A 41 24.98 -4.39 -21.89
C PHE A 41 24.23 -4.59 -23.22
N SER A 42 24.58 -3.83 -24.27
CA SER A 42 23.97 -4.00 -25.59
C SER A 42 24.29 -5.37 -26.19
N THR A 43 25.52 -5.86 -26.02
CA THR A 43 25.93 -7.20 -26.48
C THR A 43 25.21 -8.32 -25.72
N ILE A 44 24.96 -8.15 -24.43
CA ILE A 44 24.22 -9.12 -23.60
C ILE A 44 22.72 -9.15 -23.97
N LEU A 45 22.10 -8.00 -24.21
CA LEU A 45 20.68 -7.91 -24.60
C LEU A 45 20.43 -8.45 -26.01
N ILE A 46 21.29 -8.12 -26.97
CA ILE A 46 21.21 -8.62 -28.35
C ILE A 46 21.46 -10.13 -28.38
N ASN A 47 22.50 -10.62 -27.69
CA ASN A 47 22.77 -12.07 -27.64
C ASN A 47 21.67 -12.86 -26.90
N ARG A 48 21.05 -12.29 -25.87
CA ARG A 48 19.97 -12.97 -25.14
C ARG A 48 18.69 -13.08 -25.97
N ASN A 49 18.35 -12.07 -26.74
CA ASN A 49 17.20 -12.11 -27.65
C ASN A 49 17.48 -12.98 -28.87
N PHE A 50 18.69 -12.93 -29.45
CA PHE A 50 19.08 -13.80 -30.58
C PHE A 50 19.10 -15.27 -30.16
N ASN A 51 19.69 -15.62 -29.03
CA ASN A 51 19.72 -17.01 -28.51
C ASN A 51 18.32 -17.54 -28.20
N LYS A 52 17.42 -16.68 -27.68
CA LYS A 52 16.03 -17.05 -27.43
C LYS A 52 15.25 -17.32 -28.73
N MET A 53 15.49 -16.52 -29.77
CA MET A 53 14.89 -16.75 -31.10
C MET A 53 15.46 -17.99 -31.80
N GLU A 54 16.76 -18.32 -31.63
CA GLU A 54 17.36 -19.57 -32.17
C GLU A 54 16.86 -20.82 -31.40
N GLU A 55 16.60 -20.75 -30.11
CA GLU A 55 16.02 -21.85 -29.33
C GLU A 55 14.54 -22.09 -29.67
N GLU A 56 13.76 -21.03 -29.86
CA GLU A 56 12.35 -21.14 -30.27
C GLU A 56 12.21 -21.65 -31.72
N ASN A 57 13.13 -21.30 -32.62
CA ASN A 57 13.15 -21.84 -33.99
C ASN A 57 13.59 -23.32 -34.06
N LYS A 58 14.36 -23.83 -33.10
CA LYS A 58 14.74 -25.26 -33.05
C LYS A 58 13.61 -26.16 -32.57
N THR A 59 12.64 -25.59 -31.83
CA THR A 59 11.51 -26.38 -31.28
C THR A 59 10.27 -26.42 -32.17
N ASN A 60 10.19 -25.57 -33.22
CA ASN A 60 9.01 -25.51 -34.11
C ASN A 60 9.41 -25.23 -35.58
N PRO A 61 9.78 -26.23 -36.38
CA PRO A 61 10.30 -26.05 -37.73
C PRO A 61 9.21 -25.76 -38.79
N GLY A 62 8.20 -24.99 -38.51
CA GLY A 62 7.08 -24.72 -39.41
C GLY A 62 6.55 -23.29 -39.47
N ILE A 63 7.08 -22.37 -38.68
CA ILE A 63 6.62 -20.99 -38.66
C ILE A 63 7.69 -20.08 -39.31
N LEU A 64 7.53 -19.78 -40.57
CA LEU A 64 8.24 -18.67 -41.23
C LEU A 64 7.61 -17.36 -40.76
N ILE A 65 8.26 -16.68 -39.83
CA ILE A 65 7.89 -15.33 -39.43
C ILE A 65 8.48 -14.39 -40.50
N ASN A 66 7.66 -13.94 -41.41
CA ASN A 66 8.03 -12.87 -42.38
C ASN A 66 7.87 -11.53 -41.66
N GLU A 67 8.89 -11.10 -40.92
CA GLU A 67 8.96 -9.77 -40.34
C GLU A 67 9.45 -8.79 -41.44
N SER A 68 8.55 -7.95 -41.91
CA SER A 68 8.92 -6.79 -42.74
C SER A 68 9.27 -5.62 -41.80
N PHE A 69 10.56 -5.33 -41.67
CA PHE A 69 11.02 -4.14 -40.96
C PHE A 69 10.69 -2.88 -41.75
N SER A 70 10.16 -1.87 -41.08
CA SER A 70 9.95 -0.55 -41.67
C SER A 70 11.28 0.16 -41.92
N ASN A 71 11.31 1.16 -42.77
CA ASN A 71 12.52 1.97 -42.98
C ASN A 71 12.99 2.68 -41.70
N GLU A 72 12.09 2.91 -40.74
CA GLU A 72 12.40 3.46 -39.44
C GLU A 72 13.11 2.43 -38.54
N ASP A 73 12.71 1.15 -38.63
CA ASP A 73 13.37 0.05 -37.92
C ASP A 73 14.78 -0.18 -38.42
N LEU A 74 14.96 -0.17 -39.76
CA LEU A 74 16.27 -0.29 -40.39
C LEU A 74 17.20 0.86 -39.98
N SER A 75 16.68 2.10 -39.91
CA SER A 75 17.47 3.24 -39.44
C SER A 75 17.89 3.13 -37.98
N PHE A 76 17.09 2.45 -37.18
CA PHE A 76 17.43 2.16 -35.77
C PHE A 76 18.57 1.15 -35.66
N PHE A 77 18.53 0.06 -36.42
CA PHE A 77 19.60 -0.92 -36.46
C PHE A 77 20.92 -0.32 -37.04
N GLU A 78 20.86 0.55 -38.03
CA GLU A 78 22.04 1.27 -38.53
C GLU A 78 22.69 2.17 -37.46
N LYS A 79 21.89 2.82 -36.61
CA LYS A 79 22.40 3.63 -35.48
C LYS A 79 22.99 2.77 -34.35
N LEU A 80 22.40 1.60 -34.12
CA LEU A 80 22.97 0.61 -33.20
C LEU A 80 24.36 0.12 -33.66
N GLU A 81 24.50 -0.18 -34.95
CA GLU A 81 25.78 -0.60 -35.54
C GLU A 81 26.83 0.51 -35.52
N LYS A 82 26.43 1.76 -35.75
CA LYS A 82 27.31 2.95 -35.70
C LYS A 82 27.64 3.40 -34.30
N LYS A 83 27.06 2.74 -33.25
CA LYS A 83 27.25 3.09 -31.82
C LYS A 83 26.95 4.57 -31.50
N GLU A 84 25.99 5.15 -32.19
CA GLU A 84 25.55 6.52 -31.97
C GLU A 84 24.57 6.59 -30.79
N PHE A 85 25.07 6.45 -29.57
CA PHE A 85 24.26 6.51 -28.32
C PHE A 85 24.42 7.86 -27.65
N GLU A 86 23.32 8.46 -27.25
CA GLU A 86 23.35 9.85 -26.74
C GLU A 86 23.71 10.02 -25.26
N SER A 87 23.49 9.09 -24.35
CA SER A 87 23.95 9.17 -22.96
C SER A 87 23.66 7.94 -22.10
N SER A 88 24.58 7.58 -21.21
CA SER A 88 24.40 6.51 -20.20
C SER A 88 23.35 6.84 -19.15
N GLU A 89 23.16 8.12 -18.81
CA GLU A 89 22.16 8.56 -17.83
C GLU A 89 20.73 8.42 -18.39
N LEU A 90 20.56 8.73 -19.67
CA LEU A 90 19.27 8.57 -20.36
C LEU A 90 18.90 7.10 -20.55
N LEU A 91 19.90 6.24 -20.77
CA LEU A 91 19.71 4.79 -20.78
C LEU A 91 19.37 4.25 -19.39
N SER A 92 20.01 4.75 -18.34
CA SER A 92 19.68 4.39 -16.95
C SER A 92 18.26 4.82 -16.58
N LEU A 93 17.86 6.06 -16.94
CA LEU A 93 16.50 6.56 -16.77
C LEU A 93 15.48 5.76 -17.57
N LYS A 94 15.86 5.29 -18.76
CA LYS A 94 14.98 4.46 -19.60
C LYS A 94 14.83 3.05 -19.02
N ILE A 95 15.93 2.46 -18.54
CA ILE A 95 15.90 1.16 -17.84
C ILE A 95 15.08 1.28 -16.57
N GLU A 96 15.24 2.35 -15.77
CA GLU A 96 14.37 2.62 -14.62
C GLU A 96 12.91 2.83 -15.02
N ALA A 97 12.65 3.55 -16.12
CA ALA A 97 11.30 3.74 -16.64
C ALA A 97 10.70 2.45 -17.22
N GLU A 98 11.51 1.58 -17.84
CA GLU A 98 11.07 0.25 -18.29
C GLU A 98 10.91 -0.73 -17.13
N ASP A 99 11.72 -0.66 -16.09
CA ASP A 99 11.51 -1.42 -14.84
C ASP A 99 10.24 -0.97 -14.10
N ILE A 100 9.90 0.31 -14.21
CA ILE A 100 8.62 0.86 -13.72
C ILE A 100 7.45 0.47 -14.66
N ASN A 101 7.70 0.38 -15.96
CA ASN A 101 6.72 0.04 -17.01
C ASN A 101 6.79 -1.42 -17.48
N ASN A 102 7.58 -2.28 -16.85
CA ASN A 102 7.46 -3.72 -17.06
C ASN A 102 6.10 -4.17 -16.53
N ASP A 103 5.07 -3.83 -17.29
CA ASP A 103 3.79 -4.50 -17.32
C ASP A 103 4.04 -5.93 -17.82
N THR A 104 4.67 -6.73 -16.99
CA THR A 104 4.39 -8.15 -17.05
C THR A 104 2.90 -8.21 -16.76
N GLU A 105 2.10 -8.54 -17.78
CA GLU A 105 0.65 -8.75 -17.60
C GLU A 105 0.47 -9.77 -16.48
N ILE A 106 0.21 -9.25 -15.27
CA ILE A 106 -0.03 -10.10 -14.10
C ILE A 106 -1.46 -10.60 -14.22
N ASN A 107 -1.65 -11.69 -14.95
CA ASN A 107 -2.97 -12.27 -15.17
C ASN A 107 -3.32 -13.32 -14.08
N GLU A 108 -2.31 -13.82 -13.37
CA GLU A 108 -2.44 -14.82 -12.31
C GLU A 108 -1.44 -14.57 -11.19
N LEU A 109 -1.74 -15.10 -9.99
CA LEU A 109 -0.88 -14.99 -8.83
C LEU A 109 -0.04 -16.28 -8.67
N LEU A 110 1.21 -16.27 -9.11
CA LEU A 110 2.17 -17.37 -8.90
C LEU A 110 2.37 -17.64 -7.41
N GLY A 111 2.43 -16.59 -6.60
CA GLY A 111 2.54 -16.70 -5.15
C GLY A 111 1.35 -17.40 -4.50
N TYR A 112 0.15 -17.29 -5.06
CA TYR A 112 -1.04 -17.98 -4.56
C TYR A 112 -0.92 -19.51 -4.73
N ASP A 113 -0.47 -19.98 -5.86
CA ASP A 113 -0.35 -21.42 -6.13
C ASP A 113 0.62 -22.10 -5.14
N LEU A 114 1.70 -21.40 -4.75
CA LEU A 114 2.67 -21.88 -3.79
C LEU A 114 2.08 -22.07 -2.38
N ILE A 115 1.14 -21.20 -1.98
CA ILE A 115 0.59 -21.17 -0.62
C ILE A 115 -0.87 -21.62 -0.52
N SER A 116 -1.48 -22.02 -1.63
CA SER A 116 -2.91 -22.35 -1.69
C SER A 116 -3.34 -23.43 -0.68
N LYS A 117 -2.43 -24.34 -0.34
CA LYS A 117 -2.64 -25.42 0.65
C LYS A 117 -2.71 -24.88 2.09
N ASN A 118 -2.10 -23.73 2.36
CA ASN A 118 -2.04 -23.12 3.69
C ASN A 118 -3.24 -22.23 3.96
N LEU A 119 -4.04 -21.91 2.92
CA LEU A 119 -5.22 -21.08 3.04
C LEU A 119 -6.47 -21.95 3.24
N ALA A 120 -7.20 -21.71 4.32
CA ALA A 120 -8.40 -22.48 4.67
C ALA A 120 -9.49 -22.42 3.60
N TYR A 121 -9.57 -21.33 2.84
CA TYR A 121 -10.57 -21.11 1.80
C TYR A 121 -9.96 -20.38 0.61
N LYS A 122 -10.33 -20.80 -0.61
CA LYS A 122 -10.09 -20.04 -1.83
C LYS A 122 -11.20 -19.00 -1.97
N LEU A 123 -10.88 -17.75 -1.80
CA LEU A 123 -11.81 -16.63 -1.93
C LEU A 123 -11.47 -15.80 -3.16
N PRO A 124 -12.20 -15.99 -4.29
CA PRO A 124 -11.89 -15.34 -5.58
C PRO A 124 -11.68 -13.84 -5.45
N TYR A 125 -12.56 -13.16 -4.72
CA TYR A 125 -12.47 -11.70 -4.54
C TYR A 125 -11.17 -11.22 -3.88
N GLN A 126 -10.47 -12.05 -3.09
CA GLN A 126 -9.16 -11.71 -2.52
C GLN A 126 -8.06 -11.79 -3.58
N ILE A 127 -8.15 -12.81 -4.44
CA ILE A 127 -7.24 -12.98 -5.58
C ILE A 127 -7.44 -11.83 -6.57
N ASP A 128 -8.69 -11.55 -6.95
CA ASP A 128 -9.04 -10.45 -7.84
C ASP A 128 -8.56 -9.10 -7.28
N GLY A 129 -8.65 -8.94 -5.94
CA GLY A 129 -8.15 -7.76 -5.25
C GLY A 129 -6.64 -7.59 -5.31
N ALA A 130 -5.93 -8.67 -5.15
CA ALA A 130 -4.49 -8.65 -5.25
C ALA A 130 -4.03 -8.38 -6.70
N LEU A 131 -4.71 -8.99 -7.68
CA LEU A 131 -4.47 -8.74 -9.11
C LEU A 131 -4.75 -7.28 -9.49
N GLU A 132 -5.89 -6.73 -9.05
CA GLU A 132 -6.24 -5.32 -9.29
C GLU A 132 -5.17 -4.38 -8.72
N ILE A 133 -4.71 -4.63 -7.48
CA ILE A 133 -3.65 -3.82 -6.86
C ILE A 133 -2.34 -3.92 -7.65
N LEU A 134 -1.95 -5.10 -8.08
CA LEU A 134 -0.69 -5.32 -8.80
C LEU A 134 -0.71 -4.78 -10.22
N ARG A 135 -1.77 -5.10 -10.96
CA ARG A 135 -1.90 -4.80 -12.39
C ARG A 135 -2.32 -3.37 -12.63
N ASP A 136 -3.41 -2.94 -11.98
CA ASP A 136 -4.08 -1.69 -12.30
C ASP A 136 -3.55 -0.52 -11.46
N LEU A 137 -3.09 -0.80 -10.23
CA LEU A 137 -2.61 0.20 -9.28
C LEU A 137 -1.09 0.14 -9.01
N ASN A 138 -0.35 -0.63 -9.83
CA ASN A 138 1.10 -0.76 -9.74
C ASN A 138 1.63 -1.09 -8.32
N GLY A 139 0.90 -1.94 -7.60
CA GLY A 139 1.25 -2.39 -6.25
C GLY A 139 1.09 -1.33 -5.15
N SER A 140 0.48 -0.16 -5.44
CA SER A 140 0.25 0.91 -4.48
C SER A 140 -1.23 1.24 -4.38
N ALA A 141 -1.86 0.95 -3.24
CA ALA A 141 -3.30 1.09 -3.07
C ALA A 141 -3.73 1.40 -1.65
N LEU A 142 -4.87 2.05 -1.53
CA LEU A 142 -5.68 2.06 -0.32
C LEU A 142 -6.67 0.89 -0.39
N LEU A 143 -6.39 -0.20 0.33
CA LEU A 143 -7.30 -1.34 0.44
C LEU A 143 -8.33 -1.06 1.53
N ALA A 144 -9.55 -0.74 1.09
CA ALA A 144 -10.64 -0.26 1.93
C ALA A 144 -11.81 -1.25 2.03
N ASP A 145 -11.55 -2.54 1.86
CA ASP A 145 -12.53 -3.62 1.96
C ASP A 145 -13.25 -3.61 3.31
N GLU A 146 -14.52 -4.00 3.32
CA GLU A 146 -15.33 -4.10 4.53
C GLU A 146 -14.69 -5.02 5.57
N VAL A 147 -14.99 -4.78 6.86
CA VAL A 147 -14.45 -5.59 7.97
C VAL A 147 -14.79 -7.07 7.76
N GLY A 148 -13.79 -7.95 7.94
CA GLY A 148 -13.95 -9.40 7.83
C GLY A 148 -13.85 -9.95 6.39
N LEU A 149 -13.50 -9.13 5.40
CA LEU A 149 -13.18 -9.60 4.04
C LEU A 149 -11.73 -10.07 3.86
N GLY A 150 -10.91 -10.01 4.93
CA GLY A 150 -9.55 -10.53 4.91
C GLY A 150 -8.55 -9.63 4.19
N LYS A 151 -8.57 -8.32 4.48
CA LYS A 151 -7.57 -7.36 3.98
C LYS A 151 -6.14 -7.84 4.17
N THR A 152 -5.86 -8.48 5.32
CA THR A 152 -4.57 -9.11 5.61
C THR A 152 -4.18 -10.11 4.53
N ILE A 153 -5.10 -11.01 4.15
CA ILE A 153 -4.86 -12.03 3.12
C ILE A 153 -4.62 -11.38 1.75
N THR A 154 -5.51 -10.46 1.33
CA THR A 154 -5.37 -9.77 0.03
C THR A 154 -4.03 -9.02 -0.06
N SER A 155 -3.64 -8.28 0.98
CA SER A 155 -2.38 -7.54 1.00
C SER A 155 -1.15 -8.45 1.09
N ALA A 156 -1.24 -9.55 1.82
CA ALA A 156 -0.17 -10.55 1.90
C ALA A 156 0.03 -11.29 0.57
N LEU A 157 -1.05 -11.53 -0.20
CA LEU A 157 -0.96 -12.04 -1.57
C LEU A 157 -0.16 -11.09 -2.47
N VAL A 158 -0.41 -9.78 -2.37
CA VAL A 158 0.37 -8.77 -3.11
C VAL A 158 1.86 -8.84 -2.73
N VAL A 159 2.17 -8.93 -1.43
CA VAL A 159 3.55 -9.05 -0.95
C VAL A 159 4.20 -10.33 -1.45
N LYS A 160 3.52 -11.49 -1.29
CA LYS A 160 4.05 -12.80 -1.73
C LYS A 160 4.32 -12.79 -3.22
N GLU A 161 3.41 -12.26 -4.03
CA GLU A 161 3.57 -12.17 -5.48
C GLU A 161 4.77 -11.30 -5.86
N CYS A 162 4.92 -10.12 -5.26
CA CYS A 162 6.08 -9.26 -5.50
C CYS A 162 7.41 -9.93 -5.12
N LEU A 163 7.44 -10.71 -4.04
CA LEU A 163 8.63 -11.45 -3.61
C LEU A 163 8.96 -12.59 -4.58
N VAL A 164 7.95 -13.37 -4.98
CA VAL A 164 8.13 -14.52 -5.92
C VAL A 164 8.60 -14.04 -7.29
N ARG A 165 8.05 -12.94 -7.80
CA ARG A 165 8.47 -12.34 -9.08
C ARG A 165 9.79 -11.55 -8.99
N GLY A 166 10.36 -11.38 -7.79
CA GLY A 166 11.57 -10.59 -7.60
C GLY A 166 11.36 -9.07 -7.69
N PHE A 167 10.11 -8.59 -7.69
CA PHE A 167 9.78 -7.16 -7.70
C PHE A 167 10.03 -6.48 -6.34
N ALA A 168 10.15 -7.25 -5.28
CA ALA A 168 10.47 -6.77 -3.95
C ALA A 168 11.48 -7.71 -3.25
N LYS A 169 12.31 -7.09 -2.42
CA LYS A 169 13.24 -7.79 -1.50
C LYS A 169 13.07 -7.26 -0.09
N ARG A 170 12.74 -5.97 0.05
CA ARG A 170 12.62 -5.27 1.34
C ARG A 170 11.17 -4.85 1.57
N VAL A 171 10.54 -5.44 2.59
CA VAL A 171 9.15 -5.21 2.95
C VAL A 171 9.06 -4.77 4.40
N LEU A 172 8.39 -3.65 4.65
CA LEU A 172 8.08 -3.17 6.00
C LEU A 172 6.56 -3.17 6.22
N ILE A 173 6.12 -3.84 7.26
CA ILE A 173 4.74 -3.80 7.74
C ILE A 173 4.68 -3.00 9.05
N LEU A 174 3.91 -1.93 9.06
CA LEU A 174 3.63 -1.15 10.26
C LEU A 174 2.19 -1.41 10.71
N THR A 175 2.04 -1.87 11.93
CA THR A 175 0.74 -2.28 12.48
C THR A 175 0.55 -1.72 13.91
N PRO A 176 -0.69 -1.68 14.45
CA PRO A 176 -0.91 -1.43 15.87
C PRO A 176 -0.17 -2.44 16.76
N PRO A 177 0.25 -2.05 17.99
CA PRO A 177 0.99 -2.94 18.89
C PRO A 177 0.33 -4.29 19.13
N SER A 178 -1.00 -4.30 19.28
CA SER A 178 -1.78 -5.52 19.55
C SER A 178 -1.86 -6.50 18.38
N LEU A 179 -1.45 -6.11 17.17
CA LEU A 179 -1.55 -6.94 15.97
C LEU A 179 -0.18 -7.41 15.46
N VAL A 180 0.93 -6.99 16.08
CA VAL A 180 2.29 -7.36 15.64
C VAL A 180 2.46 -8.87 15.59
N ASP A 181 2.18 -9.56 16.70
CA ASP A 181 2.35 -11.00 16.81
C ASP A 181 1.42 -11.76 15.86
N GLN A 182 0.17 -11.29 15.73
CA GLN A 182 -0.79 -11.87 14.78
C GLN A 182 -0.28 -11.77 13.34
N TRP A 183 0.25 -10.62 12.94
CA TRP A 183 0.80 -10.44 11.60
C TRP A 183 2.00 -11.35 11.34
N VAL A 184 2.93 -11.49 12.31
CA VAL A 184 4.08 -12.40 12.20
C VAL A 184 3.60 -13.84 12.03
N GLN A 185 2.66 -14.27 12.88
CA GLN A 185 2.11 -15.62 12.82
C GLN A 185 1.40 -15.88 11.48
N GLU A 186 0.51 -14.96 11.02
CA GLU A 186 -0.20 -15.13 9.75
C GLU A 186 0.76 -15.17 8.55
N MET A 187 1.79 -14.31 8.53
CA MET A 187 2.80 -14.30 7.47
C MET A 187 3.59 -15.60 7.43
N LYS A 188 3.96 -16.13 8.58
CA LYS A 188 4.70 -17.39 8.67
C LYS A 188 3.84 -18.60 8.29
N GLU A 189 2.68 -18.76 8.91
CA GLU A 189 1.86 -19.95 8.76
C GLU A 189 1.15 -20.03 7.40
N LYS A 190 0.63 -18.90 6.90
CA LYS A 190 -0.16 -18.86 5.67
C LYS A 190 0.66 -18.57 4.42
N PHE A 191 1.69 -17.72 4.56
CA PHE A 191 2.45 -17.22 3.41
C PHE A 191 3.89 -17.73 3.35
N GLU A 192 4.34 -18.47 4.36
CA GLU A 192 5.72 -19.00 4.45
C GLU A 192 6.75 -17.86 4.35
N LEU A 193 6.49 -16.75 5.06
CA LEU A 193 7.33 -15.58 5.10
C LEU A 193 7.75 -15.30 6.55
N ASP A 194 9.06 -15.37 6.82
CA ASP A 194 9.62 -15.06 8.13
C ASP A 194 9.93 -13.56 8.24
N PHE A 195 9.08 -12.84 8.97
CA PHE A 195 9.27 -11.43 9.25
C PHE A 195 9.96 -11.21 10.60
N LYS A 196 10.99 -10.38 10.62
CA LYS A 196 11.68 -9.94 11.85
C LYS A 196 10.86 -8.85 12.53
N ILE A 197 10.60 -9.01 13.83
CA ILE A 197 10.00 -7.94 14.64
C ILE A 197 11.07 -6.89 14.95
N ILE A 198 10.76 -5.63 14.71
CA ILE A 198 11.62 -4.50 15.03
C ILE A 198 11.19 -3.91 16.38
N GLU A 199 12.06 -4.04 17.36
CA GLU A 199 11.86 -3.50 18.70
C GLU A 199 12.85 -2.41 19.07
N LYS A 200 14.10 -2.54 18.60
CA LYS A 200 15.22 -1.65 18.89
C LYS A 200 15.78 -1.05 17.60
N GLU A 201 16.64 -0.04 17.74
CA GLU A 201 17.29 0.61 16.60
C GLU A 201 18.19 -0.37 15.83
N GLU A 202 18.91 -1.23 16.54
CA GLU A 202 19.84 -2.20 15.96
C GLU A 202 19.12 -3.25 15.09
N ASP A 203 17.81 -3.46 15.31
CA ASP A 203 17.03 -4.43 14.54
C ASP A 203 16.87 -4.06 13.07
N TRP A 204 17.09 -2.77 12.72
CA TRP A 204 17.05 -2.33 11.33
C TRP A 204 18.26 -2.84 10.52
N GLU A 205 19.34 -3.20 11.18
CA GLU A 205 20.51 -3.76 10.50
C GLU A 205 20.13 -5.01 9.71
N ASN A 206 20.37 -4.97 8.40
CA ASN A 206 20.07 -6.08 7.47
C ASN A 206 18.59 -6.49 7.41
N ALA A 207 17.67 -5.64 7.87
CA ALA A 207 16.25 -5.93 7.81
C ALA A 207 15.76 -6.00 6.35
N THR A 208 15.25 -7.15 5.95
CA THR A 208 14.63 -7.39 4.64
C THR A 208 13.11 -7.50 4.76
N LEU A 209 12.62 -8.45 5.55
CA LEU A 209 11.21 -8.58 5.87
C LEU A 209 11.02 -8.15 7.33
N ALA A 210 10.42 -6.99 7.54
CA ALA A 210 10.30 -6.37 8.86
C ALA A 210 8.87 -6.06 9.23
N ILE A 211 8.52 -6.31 10.48
CA ILE A 211 7.25 -5.88 11.09
C ILE A 211 7.57 -5.03 12.31
N ALA A 212 6.88 -3.90 12.45
CA ALA A 212 7.04 -3.03 13.60
C ALA A 212 5.71 -2.44 14.08
N SER A 213 5.66 -2.17 15.38
CA SER A 213 4.57 -1.34 15.92
C SER A 213 4.78 0.11 15.52
N ILE A 214 3.80 0.69 14.79
CA ILE A 214 3.83 2.11 14.41
C ILE A 214 3.92 3.03 15.63
N ASP A 215 3.37 2.60 16.77
CA ASP A 215 3.40 3.37 18.00
C ASP A 215 4.77 3.37 18.67
N ARG A 216 5.56 2.32 18.46
CA ARG A 216 6.94 2.20 18.94
C ARG A 216 7.90 3.02 18.06
N VAL A 217 7.87 2.79 16.76
CA VAL A 217 8.87 3.39 15.85
C VAL A 217 8.72 4.90 15.66
N LYS A 218 7.53 5.45 15.89
CA LYS A 218 7.28 6.90 15.82
C LYS A 218 7.81 7.69 17.02
N ILE A 219 8.33 7.03 18.08
CA ILE A 219 8.75 7.71 19.30
C ILE A 219 9.91 8.67 19.00
N LEU A 220 9.80 9.88 19.50
CA LEU A 220 10.85 10.90 19.43
C LEU A 220 11.78 10.79 20.64
N ASN A 221 13.06 11.01 20.42
CA ASN A 221 14.01 11.29 21.48
C ASN A 221 13.68 12.68 22.06
N ARG A 222 13.53 12.77 23.38
CA ARG A 222 13.12 14.01 24.07
C ARG A 222 14.14 15.13 23.98
N GLU A 223 15.43 14.77 23.92
CA GLU A 223 16.53 15.73 23.90
C GLU A 223 16.76 16.28 22.49
N THR A 224 16.74 15.41 21.48
CA THR A 224 17.09 15.78 20.10
C THR A 224 15.89 16.11 19.24
N GLY A 225 14.66 15.75 19.65
CA GLY A 225 13.44 15.86 18.84
C GLY A 225 13.41 14.96 17.60
N ARG A 226 14.44 14.10 17.41
CA ARG A 226 14.51 13.15 16.29
C ARG A 226 13.79 11.86 16.63
N PHE A 227 13.38 11.12 15.60
CA PHE A 227 12.83 9.76 15.80
C PHE A 227 13.90 8.86 16.42
N ARG A 228 13.52 7.97 17.33
CA ARG A 228 14.45 6.99 17.91
C ARG A 228 14.88 5.94 16.90
N HIS A 229 14.00 5.58 15.99
CA HIS A 229 14.23 4.59 14.93
C HIS A 229 14.68 5.30 13.64
N GLN A 230 15.95 5.72 13.58
CA GLN A 230 16.55 6.41 12.42
C GLN A 230 16.86 5.43 11.28
N GLY A 231 17.33 4.22 11.60
CA GLY A 231 17.66 3.20 10.61
C GLY A 231 16.52 2.83 9.66
N ALA A 232 15.27 3.08 10.08
CA ALA A 232 14.11 2.91 9.20
C ALA A 232 14.16 3.80 7.94
N PHE A 233 14.79 4.98 8.03
CA PHE A 233 14.88 5.95 6.93
C PHE A 233 16.05 5.71 5.99
N ASP A 234 17.05 4.95 6.43
CA ASP A 234 18.24 4.61 5.65
C ASP A 234 17.96 3.45 4.68
N ILE A 235 16.84 2.77 4.89
CA ILE A 235 16.40 1.63 4.07
C ILE A 235 15.42 2.12 3.01
N SER A 236 15.71 1.82 1.73
CA SER A 236 14.72 1.95 0.66
C SER A 236 13.84 0.71 0.62
N TRP A 237 12.60 0.84 1.06
CA TRP A 237 11.62 -0.23 1.10
C TRP A 237 10.98 -0.45 -0.27
N ASP A 238 10.99 -1.68 -0.76
CA ASP A 238 10.29 -2.01 -2.01
C ASP A 238 8.78 -2.00 -1.79
N ILE A 239 8.33 -2.47 -0.60
CA ILE A 239 6.93 -2.39 -0.19
C ILE A 239 6.87 -1.86 1.25
N LEU A 240 6.10 -0.81 1.45
CA LEU A 240 5.63 -0.37 2.76
C LEU A 240 4.15 -0.70 2.90
N MET A 241 3.77 -1.36 3.98
CA MET A 241 2.38 -1.67 4.29
C MET A 241 2.02 -1.09 5.66
N ILE A 242 0.85 -0.48 5.75
CA ILE A 242 0.34 0.08 7.01
C ILE A 242 -1.05 -0.49 7.28
N ASP A 243 -1.15 -1.23 8.38
CA ASP A 243 -2.45 -1.69 8.88
C ASP A 243 -3.11 -0.62 9.77
N GLU A 244 -4.44 -0.62 9.78
CA GLU A 244 -5.27 0.39 10.44
C GLU A 244 -4.88 1.82 10.04
N ALA A 245 -4.73 2.03 8.72
CA ALA A 245 -4.26 3.29 8.14
C ALA A 245 -5.13 4.51 8.48
N HIS A 246 -6.38 4.32 8.94
CA HIS A 246 -7.22 5.40 9.44
C HIS A 246 -6.57 6.20 10.59
N LYS A 247 -5.56 5.62 11.28
CA LYS A 247 -4.76 6.33 12.29
C LYS A 247 -3.82 7.39 11.71
N LEU A 248 -3.65 7.45 10.37
CA LEU A 248 -2.84 8.43 9.64
C LEU A 248 -3.67 9.57 9.02
N LYS A 249 -4.94 9.68 9.36
CA LYS A 249 -5.86 10.66 8.81
C LYS A 249 -5.49 12.13 9.08
N GLU A 250 -4.60 12.40 10.02
CA GLU A 250 -4.18 13.73 10.44
C GLU A 250 -2.69 13.98 10.12
N ARG A 251 -2.40 14.93 9.22
CA ARG A 251 -1.05 15.24 8.72
C ARG A 251 -0.07 15.76 9.78
N ASN A 252 -0.57 16.41 10.83
CA ASN A 252 0.27 17.02 11.86
C ASN A 252 0.75 16.02 12.92
N THR A 253 0.26 14.79 12.89
CA THR A 253 0.62 13.76 13.85
C THR A 253 2.04 13.24 13.64
N ILE A 254 2.67 12.82 14.73
CA ILE A 254 4.01 12.21 14.69
C ILE A 254 4.01 10.95 13.83
N ARG A 255 2.91 10.13 13.86
CA ARG A 255 2.74 8.95 13.01
C ARG A 255 2.80 9.29 11.54
N TRP A 256 2.03 10.30 11.11
CA TRP A 256 1.98 10.74 9.72
C TRP A 256 3.35 11.20 9.24
N LYS A 257 4.04 12.03 10.05
CA LYS A 257 5.38 12.55 9.74
C LYS A 257 6.43 11.44 9.66
N PHE A 258 6.32 10.41 10.48
CA PHE A 258 7.19 9.23 10.41
C PHE A 258 7.01 8.51 9.08
N VAL A 259 5.78 8.17 8.71
CA VAL A 259 5.46 7.43 7.48
C VAL A 259 5.79 8.21 6.21
N ASP A 260 5.57 9.54 6.21
CA ASP A 260 5.91 10.40 5.07
C ASP A 260 7.41 10.42 4.76
N LYS A 261 8.26 10.32 5.80
CA LYS A 261 9.73 10.29 5.65
C LYS A 261 10.28 8.97 5.13
N LEU A 262 9.57 7.86 5.29
CA LEU A 262 10.05 6.55 4.83
C LEU A 262 10.20 6.51 3.31
N GLN A 263 11.35 6.02 2.84
CA GLN A 263 11.59 5.77 1.43
C GLN A 263 10.88 4.47 1.01
N LYS A 264 10.04 4.53 -0.01
CA LYS A 264 9.22 3.40 -0.45
C LYS A 264 8.92 3.46 -1.94
N LYS A 265 8.93 2.31 -2.61
CA LYS A 265 8.55 2.18 -4.03
C LYS A 265 7.05 1.89 -4.17
N ARG A 266 6.53 0.90 -3.43
CA ARG A 266 5.11 0.53 -3.40
C ARG A 266 4.55 0.77 -2.00
N PHE A 267 3.30 1.20 -1.93
CA PHE A 267 2.71 1.58 -0.67
C PHE A 267 1.28 1.04 -0.53
N LEU A 268 1.05 0.20 0.48
CA LEU A 268 -0.26 -0.37 0.79
C LEU A 268 -0.79 0.22 2.10
N LEU A 269 -1.94 0.83 2.03
CA LEU A 269 -2.69 1.32 3.19
C LEU A 269 -3.92 0.45 3.41
N LEU A 270 -4.04 -0.18 4.58
CA LEU A 270 -5.15 -1.08 4.91
C LEU A 270 -6.07 -0.42 5.93
N THR A 271 -7.35 -0.29 5.62
CA THR A 271 -8.37 0.17 6.57
C THR A 271 -9.76 -0.22 6.11
N ALA A 272 -10.67 -0.47 7.04
CA ALA A 272 -12.09 -0.65 6.69
C ALA A 272 -12.84 0.69 6.62
N THR A 273 -12.30 1.73 7.22
CA THR A 273 -12.92 3.05 7.34
C THR A 273 -11.94 4.13 6.89
N PRO A 274 -11.82 4.39 5.58
CA PRO A 274 -10.84 5.35 5.04
C PRO A 274 -11.12 6.79 5.48
N PHE A 275 -12.38 7.11 5.81
CA PHE A 275 -12.77 8.34 6.48
C PHE A 275 -14.01 8.11 7.34
N GLN A 276 -14.20 8.91 8.37
CA GLN A 276 -15.31 8.80 9.31
C GLN A 276 -16.15 10.07 9.39
N ASN A 277 -15.52 11.20 9.55
CA ASN A 277 -16.19 12.46 9.84
C ASN A 277 -15.96 13.56 8.80
N ASP A 278 -14.84 13.51 8.09
CA ASP A 278 -14.41 14.55 7.15
C ASP A 278 -13.70 13.93 5.95
N LEU A 279 -14.05 14.34 4.75
CA LEU A 279 -13.37 13.94 3.51
C LEU A 279 -11.89 14.35 3.49
N LEU A 280 -11.49 15.32 4.31
CA LEU A 280 -10.08 15.69 4.48
C LEU A 280 -9.26 14.54 5.09
N GLU A 281 -9.89 13.64 5.87
CA GLU A 281 -9.22 12.44 6.38
C GLU A 281 -8.78 11.54 5.20
N LEU A 282 -9.67 11.35 4.23
CA LEU A 282 -9.38 10.60 3.01
C LEU A 282 -8.31 11.29 2.15
N TYR A 283 -8.42 12.62 1.96
CA TYR A 283 -7.40 13.40 1.26
C TYR A 283 -6.01 13.19 1.87
N ASN A 284 -5.90 13.22 3.19
CA ASN A 284 -4.62 13.07 3.88
C ASN A 284 -4.01 11.68 3.71
N LEU A 285 -4.83 10.63 3.70
CA LEU A 285 -4.38 9.25 3.42
C LEU A 285 -3.89 9.10 1.98
N LEU A 286 -4.68 9.61 1.01
CA LEU A 286 -4.32 9.53 -0.40
C LEU A 286 -3.12 10.42 -0.76
N HIS A 287 -2.92 11.52 -0.03
CA HIS A 287 -1.73 12.35 -0.20
C HIS A 287 -0.45 11.61 0.23
N LEU A 288 -0.50 10.74 1.26
CA LEU A 288 0.61 9.85 1.61
C LEU A 288 0.86 8.79 0.53
N LEU A 289 -0.23 8.24 -0.03
CA LEU A 289 -0.17 7.17 -1.02
C LEU A 289 0.37 7.68 -2.36
N LYS A 290 -0.20 8.77 -2.87
CA LYS A 290 0.15 9.37 -4.16
C LYS A 290 0.02 10.89 -4.07
N LYS A 291 1.15 11.56 -3.85
CA LYS A 291 1.20 13.03 -3.73
C LYS A 291 0.66 13.70 -5.00
N GLY A 292 -0.26 14.65 -4.81
CA GLY A 292 -0.84 15.42 -5.92
C GLY A 292 -2.00 14.75 -6.67
N HIS A 293 -2.33 13.49 -6.41
CA HIS A 293 -3.40 12.77 -7.11
C HIS A 293 -4.79 13.47 -7.03
N LEU A 294 -5.12 14.00 -5.86
CA LEU A 294 -6.35 14.79 -5.66
C LEU A 294 -6.16 16.30 -5.80
N GLY A 295 -5.03 16.73 -6.38
CA GLY A 295 -4.66 18.15 -6.44
C GLY A 295 -4.16 18.70 -5.12
N THR A 296 -4.05 20.04 -5.05
CA THR A 296 -3.70 20.74 -3.81
C THR A 296 -4.85 20.69 -2.79
N MET A 297 -4.54 20.87 -1.52
CA MET A 297 -5.55 20.97 -0.44
C MET A 297 -6.60 22.04 -0.73
N LYS A 298 -6.18 23.17 -1.33
CA LYS A 298 -7.08 24.28 -1.69
C LYS A 298 -8.05 23.89 -2.79
N GLU A 299 -7.56 23.23 -3.83
CA GLU A 299 -8.38 22.71 -4.95
C GLU A 299 -9.32 21.61 -4.46
N PHE A 300 -8.84 20.66 -3.66
CA PHE A 300 -9.67 19.61 -3.08
C PHE A 300 -10.83 20.17 -2.27
N ARG A 301 -10.56 21.17 -1.43
CA ARG A 301 -11.61 21.86 -0.67
C ARG A 301 -12.63 22.54 -1.58
N LYS A 302 -12.17 23.24 -2.61
CA LYS A 302 -13.03 23.93 -3.56
C LYS A 302 -13.92 22.97 -4.36
N ASN A 303 -13.36 21.87 -4.82
CA ASN A 303 -14.03 20.97 -5.75
C ASN A 303 -14.90 19.91 -5.06
N PHE A 304 -14.55 19.49 -3.83
CA PHE A 304 -15.20 18.34 -3.21
C PHE A 304 -15.80 18.61 -1.84
N LEU A 305 -15.42 19.70 -1.13
CA LEU A 305 -15.99 19.96 0.19
C LEU A 305 -17.16 20.93 0.12
N ASN A 306 -18.28 20.49 0.69
CA ASN A 306 -19.42 21.35 0.97
C ASN A 306 -19.24 22.01 2.35
N GLY A 307 -19.35 23.34 2.42
CA GLY A 307 -19.21 24.08 3.68
C GLY A 307 -20.19 23.68 4.79
N GLY A 308 -21.34 23.10 4.43
CA GLY A 308 -22.36 22.65 5.39
C GLY A 308 -22.22 21.18 5.83
N ASN A 309 -21.65 20.33 5.00
CA ASN A 309 -21.53 18.90 5.33
C ASN A 309 -20.22 18.31 4.79
N LYS A 310 -19.28 18.03 5.69
CA LYS A 310 -17.94 17.55 5.36
C LYS A 310 -17.88 16.08 4.93
N ARG A 311 -18.98 15.34 5.05
CA ARG A 311 -19.05 13.91 4.69
C ARG A 311 -19.47 13.67 3.26
N TYR A 312 -20.26 14.59 2.67
CA TYR A 312 -20.79 14.41 1.32
C TYR A 312 -20.04 15.33 0.35
N PRO A 313 -19.40 14.76 -0.69
CA PRO A 313 -18.68 15.56 -1.67
C PRO A 313 -19.64 16.36 -2.56
N LEU A 314 -19.20 17.54 -3.00
CA LEU A 314 -19.90 18.33 -4.01
C LEU A 314 -19.99 17.60 -5.35
N ASN A 315 -18.88 16.94 -5.77
CA ASN A 315 -18.76 16.23 -7.04
C ASN A 315 -18.47 14.73 -6.80
N PRO A 316 -19.49 13.92 -6.40
CA PRO A 316 -19.28 12.54 -6.01
C PRO A 316 -18.82 11.64 -7.16
N ILE A 317 -19.25 11.89 -8.40
CA ILE A 317 -18.88 11.11 -9.58
C ILE A 317 -17.38 11.29 -9.89
N GLU A 318 -16.92 12.55 -9.94
CA GLU A 318 -15.52 12.86 -10.19
C GLU A 318 -14.61 12.32 -9.08
N LEU A 319 -15.01 12.49 -7.82
CA LEU A 319 -14.25 11.96 -6.69
C LEU A 319 -14.17 10.43 -6.77
N LYS A 320 -15.27 9.74 -7.10
CA LYS A 320 -15.30 8.29 -7.25
C LYS A 320 -14.35 7.83 -8.36
N ALA A 321 -14.32 8.50 -9.51
CA ALA A 321 -13.42 8.20 -10.61
C ALA A 321 -11.95 8.34 -10.18
N LYS A 322 -11.60 9.43 -9.48
CA LYS A 322 -10.24 9.60 -8.92
C LYS A 322 -9.88 8.55 -7.86
N LEU A 323 -10.85 8.13 -7.06
CA LEU A 323 -10.63 7.10 -6.04
C LEU A 323 -10.38 5.72 -6.64
N SER A 324 -11.07 5.35 -7.74
CA SER A 324 -10.86 4.05 -8.40
C SER A 324 -9.45 3.86 -8.95
N GLU A 325 -8.68 4.94 -9.16
CA GLU A 325 -7.29 4.89 -9.61
C GLU A 325 -6.28 4.59 -8.49
N VAL A 326 -6.71 4.55 -7.22
CA VAL A 326 -5.82 4.43 -6.04
C VAL A 326 -6.42 3.61 -4.91
N MET A 327 -7.68 3.17 -5.02
CA MET A 327 -8.40 2.51 -3.93
C MET A 327 -9.16 1.30 -4.41
N VAL A 328 -8.94 0.18 -3.74
CA VAL A 328 -9.74 -1.05 -3.87
C VAL A 328 -10.70 -1.13 -2.70
N ARG A 329 -11.99 -1.26 -2.98
CA ARG A 329 -13.03 -1.37 -1.95
C ARG A 329 -14.13 -2.32 -2.37
N ARG A 330 -14.32 -3.37 -1.59
CA ARG A 330 -15.38 -4.35 -1.76
C ARG A 330 -16.29 -4.38 -0.55
N LYS A 331 -17.56 -4.66 -0.78
CA LYS A 331 -18.56 -4.89 0.27
C LYS A 331 -18.86 -6.38 0.37
N ARG A 332 -19.34 -6.81 1.53
CA ARG A 332 -19.77 -8.21 1.73
C ARG A 332 -20.83 -8.65 0.73
N SER A 333 -21.75 -7.75 0.35
CA SER A 333 -22.79 -8.02 -0.65
C SER A 333 -22.24 -8.28 -2.06
N GLU A 334 -21.01 -7.88 -2.35
CA GLU A 334 -20.37 -7.99 -3.67
C GLU A 334 -19.47 -9.24 -3.79
N THR A 335 -19.23 -9.95 -2.69
CA THR A 335 -18.30 -11.09 -2.66
C THR A 335 -18.92 -12.42 -3.04
N GLY A 336 -20.24 -12.48 -3.25
CA GLY A 336 -20.97 -13.73 -3.52
C GLY A 336 -21.04 -14.72 -2.35
N ILE A 337 -20.50 -14.34 -1.18
CA ILE A 337 -20.51 -15.20 0.02
C ILE A 337 -21.74 -14.90 0.86
N THR A 338 -22.43 -15.95 1.27
CA THR A 338 -23.56 -15.83 2.19
C THR A 338 -23.05 -15.68 3.62
N TYR A 339 -23.17 -14.48 4.17
CA TYR A 339 -22.85 -14.23 5.57
C TYR A 339 -24.05 -14.50 6.47
N LYS A 340 -23.81 -15.11 7.62
CA LYS A 340 -24.85 -15.29 8.64
C LYS A 340 -25.33 -13.92 9.13
N LYS A 341 -26.65 -13.74 9.16
CA LYS A 341 -27.27 -12.51 9.67
C LYS A 341 -26.95 -12.37 11.16
N ARG A 342 -26.38 -11.22 11.56
CA ARG A 342 -26.22 -10.88 12.97
C ARG A 342 -27.58 -10.47 13.53
N VAL A 343 -28.03 -11.18 14.55
CA VAL A 343 -29.23 -10.82 15.32
C VAL A 343 -28.77 -10.27 16.65
N PRO A 344 -28.77 -8.96 16.84
CA PRO A 344 -28.41 -8.38 18.14
C PRO A 344 -29.47 -8.76 19.17
N LYS A 345 -29.06 -9.29 20.29
CA LYS A 345 -29.93 -9.57 21.45
C LYS A 345 -29.48 -8.70 22.60
N VAL A 346 -30.34 -7.83 23.05
CA VAL A 346 -30.11 -7.02 24.23
C VAL A 346 -30.54 -7.85 25.44
N ILE A 347 -29.60 -8.11 26.36
CA ILE A 347 -29.89 -8.74 27.61
C ILE A 347 -29.87 -7.63 28.66
N SER A 348 -31.03 -7.28 29.17
CA SER A 348 -31.13 -6.31 30.25
C SER A 348 -30.85 -7.01 31.59
N VAL A 349 -29.86 -6.48 32.29
CA VAL A 349 -29.51 -6.95 33.66
C VAL A 349 -29.93 -5.89 34.65
N THR A 350 -30.68 -6.29 35.63
CA THR A 350 -31.09 -5.39 36.72
C THR A 350 -30.03 -5.40 37.81
N GLN A 351 -29.52 -4.24 38.15
CA GLN A 351 -28.56 -4.09 39.24
C GLN A 351 -29.20 -4.48 40.58
N THR A 352 -28.43 -5.11 41.44
CA THR A 352 -28.84 -5.33 42.81
C THR A 352 -28.96 -3.99 43.57
N PRO A 353 -29.75 -3.90 44.63
CA PRO A 353 -29.84 -2.66 45.42
C PRO A 353 -28.49 -2.17 45.93
N GLN A 354 -27.58 -3.09 46.23
CA GLN A 354 -26.22 -2.76 46.66
C GLN A 354 -25.37 -2.18 45.55
N GLU A 355 -25.39 -2.77 44.35
CA GLU A 355 -24.68 -2.26 43.17
C GLU A 355 -25.21 -0.88 42.79
N LYS A 356 -26.53 -0.69 42.80
CA LYS A 356 -27.16 0.59 42.53
C LYS A 356 -26.67 1.67 43.47
N LYS A 357 -26.61 1.37 44.76
CA LYS A 357 -26.16 2.30 45.82
C LYS A 357 -24.67 2.68 45.61
N ILE A 358 -23.84 1.71 45.25
CA ILE A 358 -22.41 1.96 44.92
C ILE A 358 -22.30 2.84 43.68
N TYR A 359 -23.03 2.52 42.64
CA TYR A 359 -23.04 3.29 41.37
C TYR A 359 -23.46 4.74 41.60
N GLU A 360 -24.52 4.97 42.37
CA GLU A 360 -25.01 6.31 42.70
C GLU A 360 -23.96 7.11 43.49
N LYS A 361 -23.36 6.51 44.53
CA LYS A 361 -22.29 7.18 45.29
C LYS A 361 -21.07 7.53 44.46
N ILE A 362 -20.59 6.62 43.61
CA ILE A 362 -19.44 6.89 42.76
C ILE A 362 -19.80 7.99 41.74
N THR A 363 -21.01 7.94 41.19
CA THR A 363 -21.46 8.94 40.20
C THR A 363 -21.57 10.33 40.86
N GLU A 364 -22.00 10.41 42.11
CA GLU A 364 -22.08 11.65 42.87
C GLU A 364 -20.69 12.23 43.17
N LEU A 365 -19.76 11.40 43.61
CA LEU A 365 -18.36 11.77 43.80
C LEU A 365 -17.70 12.27 42.50
N LEU A 366 -17.97 11.60 41.41
CA LEU A 366 -17.44 12.02 40.07
C LEU A 366 -18.04 13.34 39.63
N LYS A 367 -19.33 13.59 39.89
CA LYS A 367 -19.97 14.89 39.63
C LYS A 367 -19.33 15.99 40.46
N GLU A 368 -19.17 15.79 41.78
CA GLU A 368 -18.51 16.77 42.63
C GLU A 368 -17.08 17.09 42.15
N GLN A 369 -16.28 16.09 41.81
CA GLN A 369 -14.94 16.28 41.26
C GLN A 369 -14.94 17.03 39.93
N TYR A 370 -15.89 16.72 39.06
CA TYR A 370 -16.06 17.43 37.81
C TYR A 370 -16.37 18.92 38.00
N PHE A 371 -17.26 19.25 38.91
CA PHE A 371 -17.62 20.65 39.18
C PHE A 371 -16.53 21.40 39.95
N ARG A 372 -15.81 20.75 40.86
CA ARG A 372 -14.65 21.36 41.54
C ARG A 372 -13.52 21.65 40.59
N ALA A 373 -13.28 20.79 39.58
CA ALA A 373 -12.27 20.97 38.57
C ALA A 373 -12.63 22.05 37.51
N SER A 374 -13.85 22.58 37.50
CA SER A 374 -14.23 23.66 36.60
C SER A 374 -13.53 25.00 36.89
N GLY A 375 -12.80 25.09 37.98
CA GLY A 375 -12.11 26.30 38.46
C GLY A 375 -10.64 26.46 38.11
N SER A 376 -9.85 25.46 37.71
CA SER A 376 -8.47 25.58 37.20
C SER A 376 -7.68 24.28 36.94
N GLU A 377 -8.17 23.07 37.26
CA GLU A 377 -7.37 21.87 37.11
C GLU A 377 -7.91 20.89 36.05
N ILE A 378 -7.17 20.76 34.95
CA ILE A 378 -7.40 19.82 33.86
C ILE A 378 -7.46 18.36 34.35
N ASN A 379 -6.76 18.07 35.45
CA ASN A 379 -6.63 16.72 36.02
C ASN A 379 -7.95 16.12 36.50
N GLY A 380 -8.85 16.89 37.13
CA GLY A 380 -10.12 16.38 37.65
C GLY A 380 -11.07 15.89 36.57
N ARG A 381 -11.12 16.58 35.42
CA ARG A 381 -11.94 16.17 34.25
C ARG A 381 -11.42 14.87 33.60
N LEU A 382 -10.10 14.72 33.53
CA LEU A 382 -9.47 13.51 32.97
C LEU A 382 -9.77 12.29 33.85
N ILE A 383 -9.78 12.44 35.18
CA ILE A 383 -10.12 11.37 36.12
C ILE A 383 -11.57 10.91 35.92
N VAL A 384 -12.51 11.86 35.77
CA VAL A 384 -13.91 11.52 35.48
C VAL A 384 -14.08 10.76 34.19
N PHE A 385 -13.43 11.22 33.08
CA PHE A 385 -13.47 10.55 31.79
C PHE A 385 -12.81 9.17 31.78
N ALA A 386 -11.79 8.95 32.63
CA ALA A 386 -11.14 7.66 32.79
C ALA A 386 -11.94 6.67 33.61
N LEU A 387 -12.61 7.13 34.68
CA LEU A 387 -13.34 6.29 35.65
C LEU A 387 -14.77 5.97 35.17
N LEU A 388 -15.46 6.88 34.53
CA LEU A 388 -16.86 6.71 34.13
C LEU A 388 -17.13 5.44 33.33
N PRO A 389 -16.34 5.11 32.26
CA PRO A 389 -16.51 3.86 31.53
C PRO A 389 -16.27 2.61 32.36
N LYS A 390 -15.40 2.67 33.37
CA LYS A 390 -15.08 1.54 34.22
C LYS A 390 -16.19 1.28 35.24
N VAL A 391 -16.77 2.36 35.81
CA VAL A 391 -17.91 2.30 36.70
C VAL A 391 -19.14 1.71 36.00
N THR A 392 -19.35 2.09 34.73
CA THR A 392 -20.45 1.56 33.90
C THR A 392 -20.20 0.14 33.43
N SER A 393 -18.93 -0.32 33.40
CA SER A 393 -18.57 -1.67 32.97
C SER A 393 -18.82 -2.72 34.10
N SER A 394 -18.21 -2.53 35.26
CA SER A 394 -18.45 -3.38 36.43
C SER A 394 -17.99 -2.70 37.74
N VAL A 395 -18.61 -3.07 38.83
CA VAL A 395 -18.21 -2.62 40.18
C VAL A 395 -16.75 -3.00 40.48
N LYS A 396 -16.32 -4.21 40.07
CA LYS A 396 -14.95 -4.68 40.25
C LYS A 396 -13.94 -3.79 39.51
N SER A 397 -14.22 -3.48 38.26
CA SER A 397 -13.37 -2.61 37.44
C SER A 397 -13.27 -1.19 38.00
N ALA A 398 -14.35 -0.70 38.61
CA ALA A 398 -14.35 0.59 39.29
C ALA A 398 -13.45 0.57 40.53
N ILE A 399 -13.54 -0.45 41.38
CA ILE A 399 -12.75 -0.60 42.61
C ILE A 399 -11.25 -0.72 42.30
N GLU A 400 -10.88 -1.52 41.30
CA GLU A 400 -9.48 -1.68 40.89
C GLU A 400 -8.85 -0.40 40.29
N SER A 401 -9.66 0.61 40.04
CA SER A 401 -9.25 1.87 39.39
C SER A 401 -9.30 3.09 40.32
N LEU A 402 -9.91 2.97 41.48
CA LEU A 402 -9.91 3.95 42.55
C LEU A 402 -8.70 3.76 43.44
#